data_96aa9377a5c960892f4b22cf35e3dd54
#
_entry.id   96aa9377a5c960892f4b22cf35e3dd54
#
_cell.length_a   1.000
_cell.length_b   1.000
_cell.length_c   1.000
_cell.angle_alpha   90.00
_cell.angle_beta   90.00
_cell.angle_gamma   90.00
#
_symmetry.space_group_name_H-M   'P 1'
#
loop_
_entity.id
_entity.type
_entity.pdbx_description
1 polymer ?
#
loop_
_entity_poly.entity_id
_entity_poly.type
_entity_poly.pdbx_seq_one_letter_code
_entity_poly.pdbx_strand_id
1 'polypeptide(L)'
;GYNSDSMPITDFAEALQDTGIAALSIHGRTKAQMYSGVADWSMIGQVKNNPRITIPIFGNGDITTASQAADSKRRYGIDGILIGRGAIGNPWIFEQCKRVFAGLPESEISVAERVDICRRHLQAAIDFKGERTAIFEMRKHYGSYFKGLAGFKPFRLDLVATPTAKATFAVLERIYEHYS
;
A
#
# COMPACT_ATOMS: atom_id res chain seq x y z
N GLY A 1 15.33 5.18 13.36
CA GLY A 1 16.00 4.92 14.63
C GLY A 1 15.38 3.79 15.41
N TYR A 2 16.07 3.32 16.47
CA TYR A 2 15.52 2.28 17.34
C TYR A 2 14.43 2.86 18.27
N ASN A 3 14.70 4.01 18.86
CA ASN A 3 13.80 4.81 19.69
C ASN A 3 14.03 6.30 19.41
N SER A 4 13.28 7.19 20.10
CA SER A 4 13.38 8.65 19.94
C SER A 4 14.75 9.23 20.32
N ASP A 5 15.50 8.52 21.16
CA ASP A 5 16.76 9.03 21.75
C ASP A 5 17.99 8.54 20.97
N SER A 6 17.79 7.60 20.04
CA SER A 6 18.89 6.98 19.28
C SER A 6 18.91 7.41 17.83
N MET A 7 19.92 8.16 17.48
CA MET A 7 20.43 8.57 16.17
C MET A 7 19.73 9.75 15.49
N PRO A 8 20.48 10.79 15.17
CA PRO A 8 20.09 11.72 14.13
C PRO A 8 20.00 10.96 12.81
N ILE A 9 18.80 10.86 12.25
CA ILE A 9 18.51 10.14 10.97
C ILE A 9 19.35 10.73 9.82
N THR A 10 19.67 12.01 9.87
CA THR A 10 20.48 12.74 8.88
C THR A 10 21.89 12.18 8.79
N ASP A 11 22.60 12.06 9.91
CA ASP A 11 23.98 11.53 9.92
C ASP A 11 24.02 10.08 9.45
N PHE A 12 22.99 9.31 9.82
CA PHE A 12 22.88 7.92 9.35
C PHE A 12 22.62 7.84 7.84
N ALA A 13 21.80 8.74 7.29
CA ALA A 13 21.55 8.80 5.86
C ALA A 13 22.81 9.20 5.07
N GLU A 14 23.62 10.14 5.59
CA GLU A 14 24.92 10.50 5.02
C GLU A 14 25.85 9.28 5.00
N ALA A 15 26.03 8.61 6.15
CA ALA A 15 26.88 7.44 6.25
C ALA A 15 26.44 6.29 5.32
N LEU A 16 25.13 6.08 5.16
CA LEU A 16 24.60 5.09 4.21
C LEU A 16 24.88 5.49 2.76
N GLN A 17 24.71 6.77 2.40
CA GLN A 17 25.02 7.27 1.07
C GLN A 17 26.50 7.01 0.72
N ASP A 18 27.42 7.25 1.66
CA ASP A 18 28.86 7.05 1.48
C ASP A 18 29.24 5.59 1.20
N THR A 19 28.34 4.64 1.49
CA THR A 19 28.53 3.23 1.08
C THR A 19 28.25 2.97 -0.40
N GLY A 20 27.77 3.98 -1.16
CA GLY A 20 27.48 3.88 -2.59
C GLY A 20 26.09 3.34 -2.94
N ILE A 21 25.12 3.39 -2.02
CA ILE A 21 23.74 3.02 -2.35
C ILE A 21 23.12 4.01 -3.34
N ALA A 22 22.25 3.51 -4.23
CA ALA A 22 21.64 4.31 -5.28
C ALA A 22 20.42 5.14 -4.83
N ALA A 23 19.79 4.78 -3.72
CA ALA A 23 18.61 5.45 -3.17
C ALA A 23 18.38 5.03 -1.71
N LEU A 24 17.62 5.80 -0.96
CA LEU A 24 17.28 5.49 0.43
C LEU A 24 15.77 5.61 0.68
N SER A 25 15.19 4.56 1.25
CA SER A 25 13.80 4.59 1.75
C SER A 25 13.78 4.78 3.25
N ILE A 26 12.99 5.76 3.73
CA ILE A 26 12.90 6.09 5.15
C ILE A 26 11.46 5.93 5.61
N HIS A 27 11.26 5.17 6.70
CA HIS A 27 9.96 5.03 7.35
C HIS A 27 9.84 6.01 8.52
N GLY A 28 8.70 6.72 8.57
CA GLY A 28 8.43 7.77 9.56
C GLY A 28 8.13 7.26 10.97
N ARG A 29 8.57 6.05 11.35
CA ARG A 29 8.47 5.51 12.72
C ARG A 29 9.76 4.87 13.16
N THR A 30 9.99 4.89 14.47
CA THR A 30 11.07 4.10 15.07
C THR A 30 10.68 2.63 15.22
N LYS A 31 11.65 1.75 15.43
CA LYS A 31 11.39 0.34 15.72
C LYS A 31 10.53 0.16 16.97
N ALA A 32 10.76 0.94 18.01
CA ALA A 32 10.01 0.86 19.25
C ALA A 32 8.53 1.25 19.09
N GLN A 33 8.22 2.18 18.19
CA GLN A 33 6.83 2.57 17.89
C GLN A 33 6.05 1.47 17.16
N MET A 34 6.71 0.62 16.39
CA MET A 34 6.05 -0.38 15.55
C MET A 34 4.95 0.25 14.69
N TYR A 35 3.68 0.00 15.02
CA TYR A 35 2.50 0.57 14.33
C TYR A 35 1.74 1.60 15.17
N SER A 36 2.25 1.97 16.35
CA SER A 36 1.62 2.94 17.24
C SER A 36 1.77 4.37 16.73
N GLY A 37 0.80 5.21 17.03
CA GLY A 37 0.83 6.63 16.66
C GLY A 37 0.80 6.88 15.15
N VAL A 38 1.27 8.05 14.75
CA VAL A 38 1.32 8.51 13.34
C VAL A 38 2.78 8.53 12.87
N ALA A 39 3.02 8.21 11.62
CA ALA A 39 4.35 8.31 11.02
C ALA A 39 4.80 9.78 10.95
N ASP A 40 5.99 10.08 11.47
CA ASP A 40 6.58 11.41 11.42
C ASP A 40 7.35 11.61 10.12
N TRP A 41 6.76 12.35 9.21
CA TRP A 41 7.35 12.69 7.92
C TRP A 41 8.34 13.85 7.99
N SER A 42 8.36 14.61 9.10
CA SER A 42 9.29 15.73 9.25
C SER A 42 10.74 15.29 9.19
N MET A 43 11.05 14.14 9.79
CA MET A 43 12.38 13.54 9.77
C MET A 43 12.81 13.11 8.35
N ILE A 44 11.87 12.64 7.55
CA ILE A 44 12.12 12.29 6.14
C ILE A 44 12.46 13.57 5.34
N GLY A 45 11.67 14.63 5.57
CA GLY A 45 11.93 15.95 4.98
C GLY A 45 13.26 16.54 5.39
N GLN A 46 13.69 16.38 6.64
CA GLN A 46 15.01 16.83 7.10
C GLN A 46 16.15 16.15 6.34
N VAL A 47 16.06 14.83 6.13
CA VAL A 47 17.04 14.10 5.31
C VAL A 47 17.05 14.61 3.88
N LYS A 48 15.87 14.77 3.25
CA LYS A 48 15.76 15.23 1.86
C LYS A 48 16.31 16.64 1.65
N ASN A 49 16.11 17.52 2.63
CA ASN A 49 16.58 18.90 2.57
C ASN A 49 18.05 19.10 3.06
N ASN A 50 18.72 18.02 3.47
CA ASN A 50 20.13 18.09 3.80
C ASN A 50 20.97 18.23 2.50
N PRO A 51 21.74 19.33 2.32
CA PRO A 51 22.49 19.58 1.09
C PRO A 51 23.59 18.54 0.80
N ARG A 52 23.97 17.73 1.79
CA ARG A 52 24.92 16.63 1.58
C ARG A 52 24.28 15.39 0.99
N ILE A 53 22.96 15.25 1.02
CA ILE A 53 22.24 14.11 0.45
C ILE A 53 21.99 14.37 -1.02
N THR A 54 22.60 13.57 -1.88
CA THR A 54 22.53 13.67 -3.34
C THR A 54 21.73 12.53 -3.98
N ILE A 55 21.51 11.43 -3.25
CA ILE A 55 20.73 10.27 -3.72
C ILE A 55 19.23 10.51 -3.56
N PRO A 56 18.40 9.83 -4.37
CA PRO A 56 16.94 9.86 -4.21
C PRO A 56 16.48 9.37 -2.84
N ILE A 57 15.54 10.12 -2.25
CA ILE A 57 14.90 9.79 -0.95
C ILE A 57 13.45 9.41 -1.18
N PHE A 58 13.08 8.22 -0.74
CA PHE A 58 11.72 7.71 -0.74
C PHE A 58 11.13 7.74 0.67
N GLY A 59 9.95 8.35 0.81
CA GLY A 59 9.23 8.39 2.09
C GLY A 59 8.25 7.24 2.24
N ASN A 60 8.14 6.70 3.45
CA ASN A 60 7.19 5.65 3.80
C ASN A 60 6.50 5.92 5.14
N GLY A 61 5.24 5.58 5.25
CA GLY A 61 4.44 5.63 6.48
C GLY A 61 3.04 6.21 6.24
N ASP A 62 2.01 5.46 6.65
CA ASP A 62 0.59 5.84 6.71
C ASP A 62 -0.06 6.39 5.43
N ILE A 63 0.52 6.19 4.28
CA ILE A 63 -0.08 6.55 2.99
C ILE A 63 -1.15 5.52 2.64
N THR A 64 -2.40 5.99 2.51
CA THR A 64 -3.58 5.18 2.18
C THR A 64 -4.39 5.74 1.01
N THR A 65 -4.08 6.98 0.56
CA THR A 65 -4.72 7.63 -0.60
C THR A 65 -3.69 8.31 -1.50
N ALA A 66 -4.03 8.51 -2.76
CA ALA A 66 -3.18 9.22 -3.71
C ALA A 66 -2.99 10.70 -3.33
N SER A 67 -4.01 11.33 -2.77
CA SER A 67 -3.92 12.70 -2.27
C SER A 67 -2.89 12.83 -1.15
N GLN A 68 -2.92 11.92 -0.15
CA GLN A 68 -1.90 11.90 0.91
C GLN A 68 -0.49 11.71 0.35
N ALA A 69 -0.33 10.85 -0.66
CA ALA A 69 0.96 10.65 -1.32
C ALA A 69 1.45 11.95 -2.00
N ALA A 70 0.57 12.64 -2.72
CA ALA A 70 0.90 13.89 -3.39
C ALA A 70 1.23 15.01 -2.39
N ASP A 71 0.46 15.13 -1.32
CA ASP A 71 0.70 16.13 -0.27
C ASP A 71 2.03 15.89 0.43
N SER A 72 2.34 14.64 0.78
CA SER A 72 3.61 14.28 1.39
C SER A 72 4.79 14.55 0.45
N LYS A 73 4.67 14.17 -0.83
CA LYS A 73 5.71 14.45 -1.83
C LYS A 73 5.97 15.94 -1.98
N ARG A 74 4.92 16.75 -2.10
CA ARG A 74 5.01 18.21 -2.24
C ARG A 74 5.58 18.86 -0.98
N ARG A 75 5.06 18.48 0.20
CA ARG A 75 5.43 19.10 1.48
C ARG A 75 6.88 18.83 1.88
N TYR A 76 7.38 17.64 1.63
CA TYR A 76 8.70 17.20 2.09
C TYR A 76 9.75 17.13 0.97
N GLY A 77 9.37 17.44 -0.27
CA GLY A 77 10.27 17.50 -1.43
C GLY A 77 10.88 16.17 -1.85
N ILE A 78 10.37 15.05 -1.36
CA ILE A 78 10.92 13.72 -1.59
C ILE A 78 10.74 13.25 -3.04
N ASP A 79 11.63 12.35 -3.47
CA ASP A 79 11.68 11.89 -4.86
C ASP A 79 10.59 10.85 -5.16
N GLY A 80 10.22 10.03 -4.17
CA GLY A 80 9.18 9.03 -4.33
C GLY A 80 8.50 8.60 -3.03
N ILE A 81 7.45 7.81 -3.17
CA ILE A 81 6.63 7.29 -2.07
C ILE A 81 6.66 5.76 -2.09
N LEU A 82 6.92 5.16 -0.93
CA LEU A 82 6.77 3.73 -0.71
C LEU A 82 5.44 3.48 0.03
N ILE A 83 4.56 2.70 -0.57
CA ILE A 83 3.25 2.37 -0.01
C ILE A 83 3.26 0.90 0.41
N GLY A 84 3.05 0.64 1.70
CA GLY A 84 2.93 -0.72 2.24
C GLY A 84 1.47 -1.12 2.44
N ARG A 85 1.00 -1.06 3.68
CA ARG A 85 -0.36 -1.50 4.07
C ARG A 85 -1.49 -0.84 3.29
N GLY A 86 -1.31 0.41 2.85
CA GLY A 86 -2.30 1.13 2.04
C GLY A 86 -2.61 0.49 0.68
N ALA A 87 -1.73 -0.38 0.18
CA ALA A 87 -1.94 -1.11 -1.07
C ALA A 87 -2.65 -2.48 -0.88
N ILE A 88 -2.81 -2.95 0.37
CA ILE A 88 -3.45 -4.24 0.65
C ILE A 88 -4.94 -4.16 0.31
N GLY A 89 -5.37 -4.91 -0.73
CA GLY A 89 -6.73 -4.84 -1.26
C GLY A 89 -7.08 -3.50 -1.91
N ASN A 90 -6.09 -2.69 -2.20
CA ASN A 90 -6.19 -1.39 -2.87
C ASN A 90 -5.00 -1.18 -3.83
N PRO A 91 -4.68 -2.14 -4.73
CA PRO A 91 -3.51 -2.03 -5.59
C PRO A 91 -3.62 -0.91 -6.62
N TRP A 92 -4.80 -0.42 -6.92
CA TRP A 92 -5.02 0.72 -7.82
C TRP A 92 -4.50 2.04 -7.26
N ILE A 93 -4.15 2.11 -5.97
CA ILE A 93 -3.54 3.30 -5.35
C ILE A 93 -2.30 3.77 -6.12
N PHE A 94 -1.53 2.86 -6.70
CA PHE A 94 -0.33 3.21 -7.47
C PHE A 94 -0.67 3.97 -8.75
N GLU A 95 -1.71 3.54 -9.48
CA GLU A 95 -2.17 4.25 -10.67
C GLU A 95 -2.81 5.58 -10.30
N GLN A 96 -3.60 5.62 -9.24
CA GLN A 96 -4.16 6.86 -8.70
C GLN A 96 -3.05 7.85 -8.32
N CYS A 97 -1.98 7.40 -7.66
CA CYS A 97 -0.82 8.25 -7.35
C CYS A 97 -0.16 8.81 -8.62
N LYS A 98 0.06 7.99 -9.65
CA LYS A 98 0.63 8.45 -10.92
C LYS A 98 -0.21 9.53 -11.57
N ARG A 99 -1.54 9.35 -11.60
CA ARG A 99 -2.47 10.35 -12.12
C ARG A 99 -2.38 11.66 -11.36
N VAL A 100 -2.47 11.62 -10.02
CA VAL A 100 -2.41 12.82 -9.17
C VAL A 100 -1.05 13.52 -9.29
N PHE A 101 0.06 12.77 -9.38
CA PHE A 101 1.38 13.35 -9.62
C PHE A 101 1.52 14.01 -10.99
N ALA A 102 0.75 13.56 -11.98
CA ALA A 102 0.66 14.17 -13.30
C ALA A 102 -0.35 15.35 -13.37
N GLY A 103 -0.93 15.76 -12.22
CA GLY A 103 -1.94 16.83 -12.18
C GLY A 103 -3.32 16.42 -12.69
N LEU A 104 -3.56 15.11 -12.88
CA LEU A 104 -4.85 14.56 -13.30
C LEU A 104 -5.72 14.23 -12.08
N PRO A 105 -7.05 14.23 -12.21
CA PRO A 105 -7.93 13.82 -11.12
C PRO A 105 -7.70 12.35 -10.76
N GLU A 106 -7.90 12.03 -9.48
CA GLU A 106 -7.91 10.64 -9.00
C GLU A 106 -9.03 9.87 -9.70
N SER A 107 -8.73 8.66 -10.19
CA SER A 107 -9.74 7.79 -10.80
C SER A 107 -10.54 7.05 -9.74
N GLU A 108 -11.85 7.04 -9.88
CA GLU A 108 -12.68 6.11 -9.13
C GLU A 108 -12.53 4.69 -9.69
N ILE A 109 -12.56 3.71 -8.80
CA ILE A 109 -12.50 2.29 -9.16
C ILE A 109 -13.88 1.70 -8.97
N SER A 110 -14.48 1.24 -10.06
CA SER A 110 -15.75 0.54 -10.06
C SER A 110 -15.68 -0.80 -9.32
N VAL A 111 -16.82 -1.33 -8.91
CA VAL A 111 -16.87 -2.66 -8.29
C VAL A 111 -16.45 -3.74 -9.29
N ALA A 112 -16.79 -3.58 -10.56
CA ALA A 112 -16.36 -4.45 -11.65
C ALA A 112 -14.83 -4.59 -11.72
N GLU A 113 -14.12 -3.46 -11.68
CA GLU A 113 -12.65 -3.44 -11.67
C GLU A 113 -12.07 -4.07 -10.40
N ARG A 114 -12.69 -3.83 -9.23
CA ARG A 114 -12.26 -4.46 -7.97
C ARG A 114 -12.40 -5.98 -8.03
N VAL A 115 -13.50 -6.48 -8.59
CA VAL A 115 -13.75 -7.92 -8.78
C VAL A 115 -12.70 -8.50 -9.74
N ASP A 116 -12.44 -7.85 -10.88
CA ASP A 116 -11.45 -8.32 -11.86
C ASP A 116 -10.04 -8.39 -11.23
N ILE A 117 -9.62 -7.36 -10.53
CA ILE A 117 -8.32 -7.34 -9.83
C ILE A 117 -8.25 -8.44 -8.76
N CYS A 118 -9.33 -8.63 -7.98
CA CYS A 118 -9.40 -9.69 -6.98
C CYS A 118 -9.31 -11.08 -7.61
N ARG A 119 -9.96 -11.30 -8.76
CA ARG A 119 -9.87 -12.56 -9.53
C ARG A 119 -8.46 -12.82 -10.01
N ARG A 120 -7.81 -11.82 -10.60
CA ARG A 120 -6.41 -11.94 -11.06
C ARG A 120 -5.46 -12.23 -9.89
N HIS A 121 -5.65 -11.60 -8.73
CA HIS A 121 -4.86 -11.88 -7.53
C HIS A 121 -5.05 -13.33 -7.06
N LEU A 122 -6.30 -13.80 -6.96
CA LEU A 122 -6.59 -15.19 -6.60
C LEU A 122 -5.95 -16.17 -7.59
N GLN A 123 -6.10 -15.95 -8.90
CA GLN A 123 -5.52 -16.83 -9.91
C GLN A 123 -3.99 -16.87 -9.82
N ALA A 124 -3.34 -15.70 -9.73
CA ALA A 124 -1.89 -15.64 -9.56
C ALA A 124 -1.40 -16.34 -8.29
N ALA A 125 -2.16 -16.22 -7.19
CA ALA A 125 -1.86 -16.95 -5.96
C ALA A 125 -2.01 -18.46 -6.11
N ILE A 126 -3.02 -18.93 -6.86
CA ILE A 126 -3.22 -20.35 -7.18
C ILE A 126 -2.05 -20.88 -8.00
N ASP A 127 -1.67 -20.16 -9.06
CA ASP A 127 -0.59 -20.55 -9.96
C ASP A 127 0.76 -20.66 -9.22
N PHE A 128 0.98 -19.75 -8.23
CA PHE A 128 2.24 -19.71 -7.50
C PHE A 128 2.30 -20.63 -6.28
N LYS A 129 1.19 -20.80 -5.53
CA LYS A 129 1.18 -21.49 -4.22
C LYS A 129 0.29 -22.74 -4.16
N GLY A 130 -0.45 -23.00 -5.24
CA GLY A 130 -1.49 -24.02 -5.28
C GLY A 130 -2.82 -23.55 -4.67
N GLU A 131 -3.90 -24.18 -5.09
CA GLU A 131 -5.29 -23.77 -4.81
C GLU A 131 -5.58 -23.65 -3.30
N ARG A 132 -5.24 -24.69 -2.53
CA ARG A 132 -5.55 -24.73 -1.09
C ARG A 132 -4.93 -23.56 -0.32
N THR A 133 -3.65 -23.29 -0.56
CA THR A 133 -2.92 -22.21 0.11
C THR A 133 -3.46 -20.84 -0.33
N ALA A 134 -3.68 -20.66 -1.63
CA ALA A 134 -4.18 -19.43 -2.20
C ALA A 134 -5.55 -19.04 -1.61
N ILE A 135 -6.50 -19.96 -1.58
CA ILE A 135 -7.85 -19.72 -1.00
C ILE A 135 -7.72 -19.28 0.45
N PHE A 136 -6.91 -19.98 1.24
CA PHE A 136 -6.74 -19.65 2.65
C PHE A 136 -6.13 -18.26 2.86
N GLU A 137 -5.08 -17.93 2.12
CA GLU A 137 -4.41 -16.62 2.21
C GLU A 137 -5.27 -15.47 1.71
N MET A 138 -6.09 -15.69 0.68
CA MET A 138 -6.97 -14.66 0.11
C MET A 138 -8.06 -14.19 1.08
N ARG A 139 -8.44 -14.99 2.08
CA ARG A 139 -9.46 -14.63 3.09
C ARG A 139 -9.18 -13.29 3.78
N LYS A 140 -7.93 -12.99 4.07
CA LYS A 140 -7.52 -11.73 4.70
C LYS A 140 -7.64 -10.51 3.79
N HIS A 141 -7.71 -10.70 2.46
CA HIS A 141 -7.72 -9.63 1.47
C HIS A 141 -9.14 -9.20 1.05
N TYR A 142 -10.14 -10.10 1.10
CA TYR A 142 -11.49 -9.80 0.59
C TYR A 142 -12.14 -8.60 1.26
N GLY A 143 -11.97 -8.45 2.59
CA GLY A 143 -12.51 -7.30 3.31
C GLY A 143 -11.91 -5.95 2.90
N SER A 144 -10.68 -5.95 2.40
CA SER A 144 -10.01 -4.75 1.91
C SER A 144 -10.39 -4.41 0.48
N TYR A 145 -10.49 -5.41 -0.41
CA TYR A 145 -10.92 -5.22 -1.81
C TYR A 145 -12.29 -4.56 -1.93
N PHE A 146 -13.22 -4.96 -1.06
CA PHE A 146 -14.62 -4.54 -1.11
C PHE A 146 -15.00 -3.60 0.05
N LYS A 147 -14.00 -2.95 0.65
CA LYS A 147 -14.22 -1.97 1.72
C LYS A 147 -15.12 -0.83 1.22
N GLY A 148 -16.11 -0.48 2.06
CA GLY A 148 -17.03 0.63 1.79
C GLY A 148 -18.27 0.27 0.99
N LEU A 149 -18.41 -0.97 0.51
CA LEU A 149 -19.64 -1.41 -0.16
C LEU A 149 -20.76 -1.66 0.84
N ALA A 150 -21.91 -1.03 0.61
CA ALA A 150 -23.10 -1.23 1.42
C ALA A 150 -23.60 -2.69 1.30
N GLY A 151 -23.97 -3.30 2.42
CA GLY A 151 -24.51 -4.67 2.40
C GLY A 151 -23.49 -5.78 2.09
N PHE A 152 -22.18 -5.51 2.08
CA PHE A 152 -21.16 -6.50 1.67
C PHE A 152 -20.95 -7.66 2.65
N LYS A 153 -21.42 -7.56 3.91
CA LYS A 153 -21.16 -8.57 4.95
C LYS A 153 -21.52 -10.02 4.54
N PRO A 154 -22.69 -10.32 3.92
CA PRO A 154 -23.00 -11.68 3.46
C PRO A 154 -21.98 -12.22 2.45
N PHE A 155 -21.62 -11.42 1.44
CA PHE A 155 -20.63 -11.82 0.43
C PHE A 155 -19.26 -12.10 1.05
N ARG A 156 -18.84 -11.30 2.05
CA ARG A 156 -17.60 -11.57 2.77
C ARG A 156 -17.63 -12.92 3.50
N LEU A 157 -18.75 -13.25 4.14
CA LEU A 157 -18.91 -14.55 4.81
C LEU A 157 -18.85 -15.69 3.81
N ASP A 158 -19.54 -15.55 2.66
CA ASP A 158 -19.49 -16.53 1.58
C ASP A 158 -18.04 -16.72 1.10
N LEU A 159 -17.32 -15.63 0.76
CA LEU A 159 -15.93 -15.69 0.28
C LEU A 159 -14.97 -16.41 1.25
N VAL A 160 -15.09 -16.14 2.55
CA VAL A 160 -14.21 -16.79 3.54
C VAL A 160 -14.56 -18.24 3.82
N ALA A 161 -15.80 -18.65 3.50
CA ALA A 161 -16.29 -20.01 3.68
C ALA A 161 -15.98 -20.94 2.49
N THR A 162 -15.68 -20.39 1.30
CA THR A 162 -15.44 -21.20 0.09
C THR A 162 -14.25 -22.15 0.26
N PRO A 163 -14.43 -23.45 -0.09
CA PRO A 163 -13.34 -24.43 0.01
C PRO A 163 -12.55 -24.61 -1.29
N THR A 164 -13.03 -24.10 -2.44
CA THR A 164 -12.44 -24.29 -3.76
C THR A 164 -12.36 -22.99 -4.55
N ALA A 165 -11.43 -22.90 -5.49
CA ALA A 165 -11.30 -21.76 -6.40
C ALA A 165 -12.59 -21.54 -7.22
N LYS A 166 -13.18 -22.62 -7.73
CA LYS A 166 -14.46 -22.55 -8.48
C LYS A 166 -15.57 -21.89 -7.65
N ALA A 167 -15.72 -22.30 -6.39
CA ALA A 167 -16.72 -21.70 -5.51
C ALA A 167 -16.39 -20.22 -5.21
N THR A 168 -15.12 -19.88 -5.01
CA THR A 168 -14.70 -18.50 -4.77
C THR A 168 -14.97 -17.61 -5.99
N PHE A 169 -14.63 -18.06 -7.19
CA PHE A 169 -14.94 -17.33 -8.42
C PHE A 169 -16.44 -17.13 -8.63
N ALA A 170 -17.27 -18.12 -8.29
CA ALA A 170 -18.72 -17.98 -8.34
C ALA A 170 -19.26 -16.91 -7.37
N VAL A 171 -18.70 -16.80 -6.18
CA VAL A 171 -19.05 -15.70 -5.25
C VAL A 171 -18.60 -14.34 -5.81
N LEU A 172 -17.43 -14.25 -6.40
CA LEU A 172 -16.94 -13.01 -7.03
C LEU A 172 -17.84 -12.59 -8.20
N GLU A 173 -18.39 -13.54 -8.98
CA GLU A 173 -19.38 -13.24 -10.02
C GLU A 173 -20.65 -12.64 -9.43
N ARG A 174 -21.21 -13.26 -8.38
CA ARG A 174 -22.39 -12.73 -7.67
C ARG A 174 -22.17 -11.31 -7.11
N ILE A 175 -20.96 -10.99 -6.66
CA ILE A 175 -20.59 -9.62 -6.23
C ILE A 175 -20.66 -8.67 -7.42
N TYR A 176 -20.08 -9.07 -8.55
CA TYR A 176 -20.15 -8.28 -9.78
C TYR A 176 -21.61 -8.01 -10.18
N GLU A 177 -22.42 -9.02 -10.29
CA GLU A 177 -23.85 -8.91 -10.68
C GLU A 177 -24.68 -8.06 -9.70
N HIS A 178 -24.34 -8.08 -8.39
CA HIS A 178 -25.11 -7.36 -7.38
C HIS A 178 -24.79 -5.86 -7.34
N TYR A 179 -23.56 -5.46 -7.69
CA TYR A 179 -23.13 -4.07 -7.58
C TYR A 179 -22.89 -3.37 -8.94
N SER A 180 -23.03 -4.08 -10.06
CA SER A 180 -23.03 -3.52 -11.42
C SER A 180 -24.44 -3.18 -11.85
#